data_dda00508c929291ca2f8d4f5248d3c1b
#
_entry.id   dda00508c929291ca2f8d4f5248d3c1b
#
_cell.length_a   1.000
_cell.length_b   1.000
_cell.length_c   1.000
_cell.angle_alpha   90.00
_cell.angle_beta   90.00
_cell.angle_gamma   90.00
#
_symmetry.space_group_name_H-M   'P 1'
#
loop_
_entity.id
_entity.type
_entity.pdbx_description
1 polymer ?
#
loop_
_entity_poly.entity_id
_entity_poly.type
_entity_poly.pdbx_seq_one_letter_code
_entity_poly.pdbx_strand_id
1 'polypeptide(L)'
;MPRQLLIALLSIALATGAGLTVADERVRLHEMLGLNEKWTGDFDGMVGRRKIRALVTFNKMFYFLDGPTQRGVAYELLKEFEAFVNKRLKTRTLKVNVIFIPVGRDELLPALIEGRADMAVANLTITKDRQKIVAFSDPFLKNVSEVLVTGPAAPKVSAVDDLAGKEIHVRPSASYFQSLTRLNTSFRQRGRPEVKIIPAEEYLEDGDLLEMVNAGLIPMVIVDSHKAQFWRDIFDNITVHPEIAINTGGHIAWAFRKQNPKLEAMVNEFVKGHRKGTLLGNILYKRYLRNNKWVRNSLTDARLQRFKDTVALFKKYAGQYDFDWLMLAALGYQESGLDQSKRSPVGAIGVMQILPGTAADRNVNIPNIEQLENNIHAGSKYLRFLQDRYFAKDELDELNRHLFAFAAYNAGPARVRPDPWLHHLPFEGRPVRPWSIGADLRFAAG
;
A
#
# COMPACT_ATOMS: atom_id res chain seq x y z
N MET A 1 16.46 31.62 -10.94
CA MET A 1 16.26 31.25 -12.37
C MET A 1 16.15 29.74 -12.56
N PRO A 2 15.04 29.08 -12.16
CA PRO A 2 14.74 27.75 -12.70
C PRO A 2 13.36 27.62 -13.36
N ARG A 3 12.55 28.70 -13.36
CA ARG A 3 11.23 28.67 -14.02
C ARG A 3 11.28 28.80 -15.56
N GLN A 4 12.34 29.38 -16.11
CA GLN A 4 12.45 29.60 -17.55
C GLN A 4 12.89 28.36 -18.35
N LEU A 5 13.57 27.38 -17.71
CA LEU A 5 13.95 26.12 -18.37
C LEU A 5 12.76 25.17 -18.56
N LEU A 6 11.81 25.20 -17.62
CA LEU A 6 10.59 24.39 -17.70
C LEU A 6 9.63 24.91 -18.79
N ILE A 7 9.58 26.23 -18.98
CA ILE A 7 8.75 26.88 -20.01
C ILE A 7 9.35 26.67 -21.41
N ALA A 8 10.68 26.63 -21.54
CA ALA A 8 11.35 26.37 -22.83
C ALA A 8 11.14 24.91 -23.30
N LEU A 9 11.08 23.93 -22.40
CA LEU A 9 10.76 22.53 -22.74
C LEU A 9 9.28 22.34 -23.11
N LEU A 10 8.37 23.10 -22.51
CA LEU A 10 6.95 23.10 -22.89
C LEU A 10 6.70 23.75 -24.25
N SER A 11 7.50 24.77 -24.62
CA SER A 11 7.35 25.50 -25.89
C SER A 11 7.87 24.73 -27.11
N ILE A 12 8.81 23.81 -26.92
CA ILE A 12 9.34 22.93 -28.01
C ILE A 12 8.35 21.80 -28.32
N ALA A 13 7.58 21.33 -27.32
CA ALA A 13 6.55 20.30 -27.51
C ALA A 13 5.31 20.80 -28.31
N LEU A 14 5.06 22.08 -28.32
CA LEU A 14 3.94 22.70 -29.05
C LEU A 14 4.25 23.00 -30.55
N ALA A 15 5.52 22.91 -30.97
CA ALA A 15 5.94 23.24 -32.35
C ALA A 15 5.98 22.01 -33.30
N THR A 16 5.89 20.78 -32.77
CA THR A 16 5.88 19.56 -33.60
C THR A 16 4.54 18.87 -33.47
N GLY A 17 3.54 19.19 -34.19
CA GLY A 17 2.15 18.72 -34.21
C GLY A 17 1.83 17.22 -34.02
N ALA A 18 2.56 16.51 -33.18
CA ALA A 18 2.27 15.18 -32.67
C ALA A 18 1.67 15.30 -31.26
N GLY A 19 0.37 15.19 -31.13
CA GLY A 19 -0.35 15.17 -29.85
C GLY A 19 0.07 13.96 -29.01
N LEU A 20 1.11 14.14 -28.18
CA LEU A 20 1.48 13.17 -27.18
C LEU A 20 0.38 13.13 -26.11
N THR A 21 -0.12 11.95 -25.78
CA THR A 21 -1.11 11.77 -24.71
C THR A 21 -0.41 11.87 -23.34
N VAL A 22 -1.15 12.23 -22.28
CA VAL A 22 -0.62 12.29 -20.91
C VAL A 22 -0.11 10.90 -20.47
N ALA A 23 -0.65 9.81 -21.02
CA ALA A 23 -0.16 8.45 -20.80
C ALA A 23 1.22 8.24 -21.46
N ASP A 24 1.42 8.70 -22.70
CA ASP A 24 2.72 8.65 -23.38
C ASP A 24 3.80 9.45 -22.64
N GLU A 25 3.41 10.60 -22.07
CA GLU A 25 4.33 11.41 -21.26
C GLU A 25 4.72 10.70 -19.96
N ARG A 26 3.80 9.94 -19.33
CA ARG A 26 4.10 9.18 -18.11
C ARG A 26 4.95 7.95 -18.38
N VAL A 27 4.67 7.18 -19.40
CA VAL A 27 5.52 6.05 -19.84
C VAL A 27 6.89 6.59 -20.20
N ARG A 28 6.98 7.66 -20.96
CA ARG A 28 8.25 8.35 -21.25
C ARG A 28 8.93 8.89 -20.00
N LEU A 29 8.19 9.43 -19.04
CA LEU A 29 8.77 9.90 -17.78
C LEU A 29 9.33 8.73 -16.95
N HIS A 30 8.63 7.61 -16.84
CA HIS A 30 9.12 6.40 -16.18
C HIS A 30 10.32 5.80 -16.90
N GLU A 31 10.29 5.78 -18.24
CA GLU A 31 11.42 5.36 -19.09
C GLU A 31 12.60 6.33 -18.98
N MET A 32 12.37 7.63 -19.11
CA MET A 32 13.40 8.68 -18.94
C MET A 32 14.03 8.64 -17.54
N LEU A 33 13.22 8.35 -16.50
CA LEU A 33 13.72 8.18 -15.15
C LEU A 33 14.35 6.80 -14.94
N GLY A 34 14.22 5.84 -15.91
CA GLY A 34 14.73 4.47 -15.82
C GLY A 34 14.23 3.76 -14.57
N LEU A 35 12.95 3.94 -14.21
CA LEU A 35 12.36 3.33 -13.01
C LEU A 35 12.04 1.86 -13.24
N ASN A 36 11.76 1.47 -14.48
CA ASN A 36 11.46 0.08 -14.88
C ASN A 36 12.71 -0.71 -15.29
N GLU A 37 13.86 -0.04 -15.42
CA GLU A 37 15.11 -0.71 -15.82
C GLU A 37 15.66 -1.60 -14.71
N LYS A 38 15.96 -2.84 -15.05
CA LYS A 38 16.75 -3.71 -14.18
C LYS A 38 18.17 -3.18 -14.09
N TRP A 39 18.58 -2.84 -12.88
CA TRP A 39 19.91 -2.33 -12.62
C TRP A 39 20.43 -2.84 -11.28
N THR A 40 21.67 -3.33 -11.26
CA THR A 40 22.26 -4.05 -10.13
C THR A 40 23.54 -3.43 -9.57
N GLY A 41 23.95 -2.25 -10.06
CA GLY A 41 25.15 -1.57 -9.55
C GLY A 41 25.07 -1.18 -8.08
N ASP A 42 26.18 -0.73 -7.51
CA ASP A 42 26.27 -0.30 -6.12
C ASP A 42 26.10 1.23 -5.97
N PHE A 43 26.29 1.75 -4.78
CA PHE A 43 26.04 3.13 -4.35
C PHE A 43 26.65 4.19 -5.28
N ASP A 44 27.89 4.00 -5.76
CA ASP A 44 28.54 4.95 -6.67
C ASP A 44 27.71 5.17 -7.95
N GLY A 45 27.21 4.09 -8.53
CA GLY A 45 26.33 4.17 -9.70
C GLY A 45 24.96 4.79 -9.37
N MET A 46 24.44 4.58 -8.14
CA MET A 46 23.20 5.26 -7.68
C MET A 46 23.44 6.77 -7.59
N VAL A 47 24.59 7.19 -7.09
CA VAL A 47 25.01 8.60 -7.04
C VAL A 47 25.16 9.15 -8.46
N GLY A 48 25.79 8.43 -9.36
CA GLY A 48 25.97 8.85 -10.75
C GLY A 48 24.66 9.10 -11.47
N ARG A 49 23.67 8.21 -11.33
CA ARG A 49 22.33 8.36 -11.90
C ARG A 49 21.38 9.18 -11.01
N ARG A 50 21.84 9.68 -9.82
CA ARG A 50 21.14 10.54 -8.87
C ARG A 50 19.82 9.99 -8.36
N LYS A 51 19.68 8.69 -8.29
CA LYS A 51 18.48 8.03 -7.79
C LYS A 51 18.83 6.78 -7.01
N ILE A 52 18.15 6.58 -5.89
CA ILE A 52 18.13 5.36 -5.07
C ILE A 52 16.68 4.88 -5.07
N ARG A 53 16.43 3.67 -5.56
CA ARG A 53 15.09 3.09 -5.65
C ARG A 53 14.83 2.26 -4.40
N ALA A 54 13.79 2.61 -3.65
CA ALA A 54 13.40 1.94 -2.42
C ALA A 54 12.05 1.25 -2.57
N LEU A 55 12.01 -0.07 -2.42
CA LEU A 55 10.78 -0.84 -2.33
C LEU A 55 10.13 -0.60 -0.97
N VAL A 56 8.85 -0.30 -0.97
CA VAL A 56 8.02 -0.13 0.22
C VAL A 56 6.72 -0.92 0.05
N THR A 57 6.04 -1.26 1.15
CA THR A 57 4.69 -1.83 1.11
C THR A 57 3.68 -0.83 1.64
N PHE A 58 2.52 -0.73 1.00
CA PHE A 58 1.43 0.04 1.56
C PHE A 58 0.97 -0.56 2.88
N ASN A 59 1.09 0.24 3.95
CA ASN A 59 0.78 -0.20 5.30
C ASN A 59 0.47 1.01 6.18
N LYS A 60 -0.60 0.95 6.95
CA LYS A 60 -1.06 2.06 7.82
C LYS A 60 -0.03 2.57 8.85
N MET A 61 1.10 1.89 9.06
CA MET A 61 2.15 2.32 10.02
C MET A 61 3.43 2.78 9.31
N PHE A 62 3.82 2.10 8.21
CA PHE A 62 5.15 2.26 7.63
C PHE A 62 5.17 3.10 6.37
N TYR A 63 4.18 2.93 5.46
CA TYR A 63 4.05 3.75 4.27
C TYR A 63 2.58 3.81 3.83
N PHE A 64 1.97 4.98 3.87
CA PHE A 64 0.58 5.22 3.48
C PHE A 64 0.39 6.63 2.93
N LEU A 65 -0.75 6.85 2.31
CA LEU A 65 -1.17 8.16 1.81
C LEU A 65 -2.23 8.76 2.74
N ASP A 66 -1.99 9.99 3.18
CA ASP A 66 -2.95 10.82 3.92
C ASP A 66 -3.36 11.99 3.00
N GLY A 67 -4.43 11.80 2.25
CA GLY A 67 -4.72 12.66 1.10
C GLY A 67 -3.59 12.59 0.07
N PRO A 68 -3.06 13.72 -0.39
CA PRO A 68 -1.93 13.77 -1.32
C PRO A 68 -0.57 13.59 -0.64
N THR A 69 -0.52 13.47 0.69
CA THR A 69 0.72 13.45 1.46
C THR A 69 1.14 12.03 1.78
N GLN A 70 2.36 11.67 1.42
CA GLN A 70 2.98 10.42 1.84
C GLN A 70 3.39 10.50 3.31
N ARG A 71 3.12 9.45 4.08
CA ARG A 71 3.41 9.36 5.51
C ARG A 71 3.86 7.96 5.92
N GLY A 72 4.34 7.83 7.13
CA GLY A 72 4.73 6.58 7.77
C GLY A 72 6.20 6.51 8.13
N VAL A 73 6.56 5.52 8.97
CA VAL A 73 7.94 5.38 9.47
C VAL A 73 8.93 5.19 8.33
N ALA A 74 8.60 4.35 7.34
CA ALA A 74 9.48 4.10 6.19
C ALA A 74 9.64 5.37 5.33
N TYR A 75 8.55 6.11 5.11
CA TYR A 75 8.61 7.37 4.37
C TYR A 75 9.55 8.38 5.06
N GLU A 76 9.33 8.65 6.34
CA GLU A 76 10.14 9.63 7.07
C GLU A 76 11.62 9.22 7.13
N LEU A 77 11.90 7.94 7.46
CA LEU A 77 13.27 7.44 7.48
C LEU A 77 13.96 7.52 6.12
N LEU A 78 13.25 7.24 5.02
CA LEU A 78 13.81 7.37 3.67
C LEU A 78 14.03 8.82 3.27
N LYS A 79 13.19 9.77 3.70
CA LYS A 79 13.42 11.21 3.49
C LYS A 79 14.62 11.71 4.30
N GLU A 80 14.77 11.26 5.53
CA GLU A 80 15.96 11.55 6.34
C GLU A 80 17.24 10.92 5.74
N PHE A 81 17.14 9.70 5.20
CA PHE A 81 18.25 9.04 4.49
C PHE A 81 18.65 9.82 3.23
N GLU A 82 17.67 10.31 2.45
CA GLU A 82 17.91 11.18 1.30
C GLU A 82 18.69 12.44 1.70
N ALA A 83 18.25 13.09 2.78
CA ALA A 83 18.92 14.28 3.31
C ALA A 83 20.33 13.97 3.82
N PHE A 84 20.51 12.84 4.53
CA PHE A 84 21.78 12.36 5.02
C PHE A 84 22.77 12.07 3.89
N VAL A 85 22.35 11.34 2.85
CA VAL A 85 23.18 11.05 1.66
C VAL A 85 23.64 12.34 1.00
N ASN A 86 22.74 13.27 0.75
CA ASN A 86 23.05 14.54 0.10
C ASN A 86 24.01 15.40 0.93
N LYS A 87 23.85 15.41 2.26
CA LYS A 87 24.77 16.09 3.18
C LYS A 87 26.16 15.43 3.14
N ARG A 88 26.21 14.10 3.17
CA ARG A 88 27.45 13.32 3.16
C ARG A 88 28.24 13.52 1.87
N LEU A 89 27.54 13.59 0.74
CA LEU A 89 28.12 13.85 -0.59
C LEU A 89 28.38 15.35 -0.86
N LYS A 90 27.99 16.24 0.05
CA LYS A 90 28.10 17.70 -0.11
C LYS A 90 27.44 18.19 -1.42
N THR A 91 26.34 17.56 -1.84
CA THR A 91 25.61 17.96 -3.04
C THR A 91 25.04 19.38 -2.89
N ARG A 92 25.10 20.17 -3.96
CA ARG A 92 24.55 21.54 -3.99
C ARG A 92 23.21 21.57 -4.74
N THR A 93 23.25 21.79 -6.04
CA THR A 93 22.06 21.94 -6.90
C THR A 93 21.46 20.59 -7.30
N LEU A 94 22.33 19.65 -7.64
CA LEU A 94 21.93 18.36 -8.20
C LEU A 94 21.98 17.28 -7.10
N LYS A 95 20.84 16.95 -6.54
CA LYS A 95 20.70 16.02 -5.42
C LYS A 95 20.51 14.57 -5.90
N VAL A 96 20.86 13.63 -5.04
CA VAL A 96 20.42 12.23 -5.15
C VAL A 96 19.03 12.14 -4.52
N ASN A 97 18.07 11.56 -5.22
CA ASN A 97 16.69 11.41 -4.75
C ASN A 97 16.39 9.96 -4.41
N VAL A 98 15.62 9.73 -3.37
CA VAL A 98 15.05 8.43 -3.06
C VAL A 98 13.69 8.30 -3.75
N ILE A 99 13.55 7.28 -4.59
CA ILE A 99 12.33 6.97 -5.32
C ILE A 99 11.60 5.84 -4.59
N PHE A 100 10.37 6.10 -4.18
CA PHE A 100 9.53 5.12 -3.49
C PHE A 100 8.82 4.25 -4.53
N ILE A 101 8.98 2.93 -4.43
CA ILE A 101 8.35 1.95 -5.32
C ILE A 101 7.48 1.03 -4.47
N PRO A 102 6.16 1.28 -4.39
CA PRO A 102 5.25 0.41 -3.68
C PRO A 102 5.06 -0.92 -4.40
N VAL A 103 5.26 -2.03 -3.67
CA VAL A 103 5.09 -3.40 -4.19
C VAL A 103 4.38 -4.29 -3.17
N GLY A 104 3.95 -5.47 -3.58
CA GLY A 104 3.50 -6.54 -2.69
C GLY A 104 4.63 -7.00 -1.77
N ARG A 105 4.27 -7.53 -0.60
CA ARG A 105 5.27 -7.98 0.36
C ARG A 105 6.06 -9.20 -0.16
N ASP A 106 5.40 -10.06 -0.88
CA ASP A 106 5.97 -11.21 -1.59
C ASP A 106 6.96 -10.81 -2.70
N GLU A 107 6.77 -9.64 -3.28
CA GLU A 107 7.62 -9.11 -4.35
C GLU A 107 8.89 -8.39 -3.85
N LEU A 108 8.96 -8.00 -2.56
CA LEU A 108 10.08 -7.19 -2.03
C LEU A 108 11.45 -7.80 -2.32
N LEU A 109 11.67 -9.05 -1.95
CA LEU A 109 12.98 -9.71 -2.11
C LEU A 109 13.24 -10.15 -3.57
N PRO A 110 12.28 -10.76 -4.29
CA PRO A 110 12.44 -11.02 -5.72
C PRO A 110 12.77 -9.76 -6.53
N ALA A 111 12.00 -8.68 -6.37
CA ALA A 111 12.25 -7.43 -7.08
C ALA A 111 13.61 -6.82 -6.79
N LEU A 112 14.06 -6.91 -5.54
CA LEU A 112 15.39 -6.45 -5.13
C LEU A 112 16.50 -7.25 -5.81
N ILE A 113 16.41 -8.59 -5.83
CA ILE A 113 17.39 -9.49 -6.43
C ILE A 113 17.45 -9.27 -7.95
N GLU A 114 16.31 -9.11 -8.59
CA GLU A 114 16.19 -8.87 -10.04
C GLU A 114 16.68 -7.47 -10.47
N GLY A 115 17.03 -6.61 -9.54
CA GLY A 115 17.51 -5.25 -9.84
C GLY A 115 16.40 -4.26 -10.19
N ARG A 116 15.13 -4.55 -9.90
CA ARG A 116 14.03 -3.61 -10.06
C ARG A 116 14.08 -2.45 -9.05
N ALA A 117 14.83 -2.62 -7.96
CA ALA A 117 15.13 -1.56 -6.99
C ALA A 117 16.50 -1.76 -6.37
N ASP A 118 16.91 -0.84 -5.50
CA ASP A 118 18.24 -0.81 -4.90
C ASP A 118 18.22 -1.24 -3.43
N MET A 119 17.09 -1.02 -2.75
CA MET A 119 16.88 -1.41 -1.35
C MET A 119 15.40 -1.72 -1.08
N ALA A 120 15.12 -2.49 -0.02
CA ALA A 120 13.78 -2.78 0.46
C ALA A 120 13.59 -2.29 1.90
N VAL A 121 12.56 -1.47 2.11
CA VAL A 121 12.28 -0.76 3.37
C VAL A 121 10.82 -1.01 3.78
N ALA A 122 10.56 -2.16 4.40
CA ALA A 122 9.22 -2.64 4.69
C ALA A 122 9.10 -3.39 6.03
N ASN A 123 9.82 -2.95 7.07
CA ASN A 123 9.86 -3.63 8.38
C ASN A 123 10.22 -5.12 8.24
N LEU A 124 11.35 -5.40 7.58
CA LEU A 124 11.79 -6.75 7.33
C LEU A 124 12.55 -7.33 8.51
N THR A 125 12.10 -8.49 9.01
CA THR A 125 12.82 -9.28 10.00
C THR A 125 14.00 -9.98 9.34
N ILE A 126 15.19 -9.85 9.93
CA ILE A 126 16.37 -10.60 9.54
C ILE A 126 16.15 -12.08 9.89
N THR A 127 16.21 -12.96 8.89
CA THR A 127 16.18 -14.41 9.08
C THR A 127 17.34 -15.06 8.35
N LYS A 128 17.75 -16.25 8.82
CA LYS A 128 18.84 -17.02 8.18
C LYS A 128 18.54 -17.29 6.69
N ASP A 129 17.28 -17.57 6.35
CA ASP A 129 16.91 -17.87 4.96
C ASP A 129 16.97 -16.62 4.09
N ARG A 130 16.50 -15.48 4.58
CA ARG A 130 16.62 -14.20 3.85
C ARG A 130 18.09 -13.77 3.68
N GLN A 131 18.95 -14.02 4.67
CA GLN A 131 20.39 -13.73 4.58
C GLN A 131 21.12 -14.61 3.56
N LYS A 132 20.55 -15.74 3.14
CA LYS A 132 21.10 -16.52 2.02
C LYS A 132 21.01 -15.79 0.69
N ILE A 133 20.02 -14.94 0.50
CA ILE A 133 19.67 -14.31 -0.78
C ILE A 133 19.89 -12.79 -0.82
N VAL A 134 19.82 -12.09 0.32
CA VAL A 134 20.04 -10.64 0.44
C VAL A 134 20.98 -10.30 1.59
N ALA A 135 21.53 -9.08 1.59
CA ALA A 135 22.21 -8.47 2.73
C ALA A 135 21.24 -7.57 3.50
N PHE A 136 21.56 -7.30 4.76
CA PHE A 136 20.78 -6.45 5.65
C PHE A 136 21.65 -5.38 6.29
N SER A 137 21.08 -4.21 6.56
CA SER A 137 21.72 -3.19 7.38
C SER A 137 21.85 -3.63 8.84
N ASP A 138 22.60 -2.86 9.61
CA ASP A 138 22.43 -2.83 11.06
C ASP A 138 20.94 -2.64 11.40
N PRO A 139 20.43 -3.24 12.50
CA PRO A 139 19.01 -3.19 12.80
C PRO A 139 18.56 -1.81 13.31
N PHE A 140 17.44 -1.34 12.77
CA PHE A 140 16.71 -0.17 13.28
C PHE A 140 15.95 -0.49 14.57
N LEU A 141 15.46 -1.73 14.70
CA LEU A 141 14.74 -2.23 15.88
C LEU A 141 15.30 -3.61 16.25
N LYS A 142 15.61 -3.80 17.54
CA LYS A 142 16.14 -5.05 18.09
C LYS A 142 15.15 -5.69 19.06
N ASN A 143 15.35 -6.95 19.35
CA ASN A 143 14.59 -7.72 20.33
C ASN A 143 13.08 -7.72 20.05
N VAL A 144 12.71 -7.96 18.80
CA VAL A 144 11.32 -8.13 18.39
C VAL A 144 10.93 -9.59 18.59
N SER A 145 9.78 -9.81 19.23
CA SER A 145 9.18 -11.14 19.38
C SER A 145 8.01 -11.29 18.40
N GLU A 146 7.81 -12.49 17.87
CA GLU A 146 6.65 -12.87 17.07
C GLU A 146 5.63 -13.50 18.03
N VAL A 147 4.57 -12.75 18.35
CA VAL A 147 3.63 -13.06 19.43
C VAL A 147 2.26 -13.42 18.91
N LEU A 148 1.53 -14.25 19.68
CA LEU A 148 0.14 -14.60 19.40
C LEU A 148 -0.77 -13.41 19.67
N VAL A 149 -1.73 -13.19 18.78
CA VAL A 149 -2.88 -12.32 19.00
C VAL A 149 -4.15 -13.11 18.70
N THR A 150 -5.10 -13.08 19.63
CA THR A 150 -6.37 -13.81 19.58
C THR A 150 -7.55 -12.83 19.51
N GLY A 151 -8.64 -13.27 18.91
CA GLY A 151 -9.92 -12.57 18.84
C GLY A 151 -11.06 -13.33 19.55
N PRO A 152 -12.31 -12.85 19.39
CA PRO A 152 -13.49 -13.47 20.03
C PRO A 152 -13.73 -14.91 19.60
N ALA A 153 -13.33 -15.28 18.38
CA ALA A 153 -13.50 -16.63 17.83
C ALA A 153 -12.38 -17.60 18.24
N ALA A 154 -11.37 -17.14 19.00
CA ALA A 154 -10.20 -17.96 19.33
C ALA A 154 -10.51 -18.99 20.42
N PRO A 155 -9.98 -20.21 20.31
CA PRO A 155 -9.97 -21.16 21.41
C PRO A 155 -9.05 -20.65 22.54
N LYS A 156 -9.23 -21.17 23.74
CA LYS A 156 -8.35 -20.85 24.87
C LYS A 156 -6.92 -21.33 24.54
N VAL A 157 -5.94 -20.45 24.69
CA VAL A 157 -4.51 -20.70 24.51
C VAL A 157 -3.77 -20.06 25.67
N SER A 158 -2.92 -20.82 26.36
CA SER A 158 -2.16 -20.36 27.52
C SER A 158 -0.64 -20.54 27.35
N ALA A 159 -0.21 -21.35 26.39
CA ALA A 159 1.19 -21.62 26.09
C ALA A 159 1.39 -21.88 24.58
N VAL A 160 2.65 -21.83 24.12
CA VAL A 160 3.00 -22.16 22.72
C VAL A 160 2.56 -23.58 22.35
N ASP A 161 2.63 -24.51 23.29
CA ASP A 161 2.23 -25.90 23.09
C ASP A 161 0.72 -26.09 22.83
N ASP A 162 -0.13 -25.17 23.29
CA ASP A 162 -1.57 -25.16 23.02
C ASP A 162 -1.93 -24.81 21.58
N LEU A 163 -0.95 -24.32 20.80
CA LEU A 163 -1.11 -24.05 19.38
C LEU A 163 -1.20 -25.34 18.55
N ALA A 164 -0.82 -26.49 19.12
CA ALA A 164 -0.90 -27.78 18.44
C ALA A 164 -2.32 -28.06 17.92
N GLY A 165 -2.43 -28.31 16.60
CA GLY A 165 -3.69 -28.58 15.91
C GLY A 165 -4.59 -27.35 15.71
N LYS A 166 -4.18 -26.15 16.14
CA LYS A 166 -4.95 -24.92 15.96
C LYS A 166 -4.66 -24.27 14.61
N GLU A 167 -5.61 -23.46 14.14
CA GLU A 167 -5.51 -22.71 12.89
C GLU A 167 -4.90 -21.34 13.13
N ILE A 168 -3.83 -21.01 12.40
CA ILE A 168 -3.18 -19.71 12.43
C ILE A 168 -3.08 -19.18 11.01
N HIS A 169 -3.65 -18.00 10.78
CA HIS A 169 -3.60 -17.32 9.48
C HIS A 169 -2.31 -16.52 9.38
N VAL A 170 -1.57 -16.69 8.27
CA VAL A 170 -0.29 -16.03 8.06
C VAL A 170 0.04 -15.91 6.57
N ARG A 171 0.63 -14.79 6.16
CA ARG A 171 1.14 -14.65 4.78
C ARG A 171 2.37 -15.55 4.59
N PRO A 172 2.47 -16.27 3.45
CA PRO A 172 3.66 -17.09 3.14
C PRO A 172 4.98 -16.28 3.11
N SER A 173 4.95 -15.01 2.69
CA SER A 173 6.13 -14.13 2.65
C SER A 173 6.60 -13.63 4.03
N ALA A 174 5.78 -13.78 5.09
CA ALA A 174 6.11 -13.31 6.43
C ALA A 174 7.17 -14.18 7.13
N SER A 175 7.99 -13.59 8.01
CA SER A 175 8.92 -14.35 8.87
C SER A 175 8.17 -15.31 9.79
N TYR A 176 6.94 -14.96 10.16
CA TYR A 176 6.06 -15.77 11.00
C TYR A 176 5.75 -17.14 10.37
N PHE A 177 5.62 -17.21 9.04
CA PHE A 177 5.44 -18.47 8.32
C PHE A 177 6.64 -19.40 8.53
N GLN A 178 7.86 -18.86 8.41
CA GLN A 178 9.08 -19.63 8.68
C GLN A 178 9.16 -20.09 10.14
N SER A 179 8.74 -19.24 11.08
CA SER A 179 8.74 -19.56 12.51
C SER A 179 7.70 -20.63 12.85
N LEU A 180 6.50 -20.56 12.28
CA LEU A 180 5.46 -21.60 12.42
C LEU A 180 5.90 -22.92 11.79
N THR A 181 6.58 -22.91 10.64
CA THR A 181 7.13 -24.11 10.02
C THR A 181 8.18 -24.79 10.92
N ARG A 182 9.06 -23.99 11.56
CA ARG A 182 10.01 -24.51 12.56
C ARG A 182 9.31 -25.07 13.79
N LEU A 183 8.27 -24.42 14.28
CA LEU A 183 7.45 -24.90 15.39
C LEU A 183 6.79 -26.23 15.04
N ASN A 184 6.24 -26.37 13.84
CA ASN A 184 5.64 -27.62 13.35
C ASN A 184 6.66 -28.75 13.28
N THR A 185 7.91 -28.47 12.86
CA THR A 185 8.98 -29.46 12.91
C THR A 185 9.24 -29.94 14.35
N SER A 186 9.25 -29.02 15.32
CA SER A 186 9.39 -29.36 16.74
C SER A 186 8.20 -30.13 17.27
N PHE A 187 6.97 -29.79 16.90
CA PHE A 187 5.76 -30.51 17.28
C PHE A 187 5.77 -31.94 16.76
N ARG A 188 6.11 -32.13 15.48
CA ARG A 188 6.25 -33.44 14.85
C ARG A 188 7.28 -34.32 15.60
N GLN A 189 8.44 -33.79 15.95
CA GLN A 189 9.47 -34.49 16.70
C GLN A 189 9.00 -34.91 18.11
N ARG A 190 8.08 -34.15 18.68
CA ARG A 190 7.49 -34.45 20.01
C ARG A 190 6.18 -35.25 19.94
N GLY A 191 5.77 -35.75 18.76
CA GLY A 191 4.54 -36.49 18.54
C GLY A 191 3.26 -35.65 18.75
N ARG A 192 3.35 -34.33 18.63
CA ARG A 192 2.20 -33.42 18.76
C ARG A 192 1.61 -33.08 17.38
N PRO A 193 0.30 -32.79 17.30
CA PRO A 193 -0.32 -32.28 16.10
C PRO A 193 0.36 -30.97 15.67
N GLU A 194 0.57 -30.82 14.37
CA GLU A 194 1.11 -29.57 13.80
C GLU A 194 0.09 -28.43 13.87
N VAL A 195 0.55 -27.19 13.98
CA VAL A 195 -0.29 -25.99 13.74
C VAL A 195 -0.79 -26.06 12.30
N LYS A 196 -2.07 -25.85 12.11
CA LYS A 196 -2.68 -25.69 10.79
C LYS A 196 -2.39 -24.28 10.30
N ILE A 197 -1.36 -24.15 9.46
CA ILE A 197 -0.99 -22.86 8.86
C ILE A 197 -1.94 -22.58 7.70
N ILE A 198 -2.78 -21.56 7.85
CA ILE A 198 -3.71 -21.10 6.82
C ILE A 198 -3.08 -19.93 6.08
N PRO A 199 -2.73 -20.10 4.78
CA PRO A 199 -2.16 -19.01 4.00
C PRO A 199 -3.14 -17.85 3.89
N ALA A 200 -2.70 -16.66 4.29
CA ALA A 200 -3.42 -15.42 4.04
C ALA A 200 -2.93 -14.78 2.74
N GLU A 201 -3.81 -14.04 2.10
CA GLU A 201 -3.49 -13.29 0.88
C GLU A 201 -2.32 -12.31 1.11
N GLU A 202 -1.39 -12.25 0.16
CA GLU A 202 -0.16 -11.46 0.30
C GLU A 202 -0.39 -9.95 0.36
N TYR A 203 -1.53 -9.47 -0.13
CA TYR A 203 -1.91 -8.06 -0.06
C TYR A 203 -2.51 -7.65 1.30
N LEU A 204 -2.86 -8.59 2.18
CA LEU A 204 -3.30 -8.29 3.54
C LEU A 204 -2.08 -8.01 4.43
N GLU A 205 -1.95 -6.80 4.91
CA GLU A 205 -0.91 -6.44 5.89
C GLU A 205 -1.31 -6.90 7.30
N ASP A 206 -0.37 -6.89 8.23
CA ASP A 206 -0.61 -7.37 9.61
C ASP A 206 -1.77 -6.62 10.29
N GLY A 207 -1.96 -5.33 9.95
CA GLY A 207 -3.09 -4.54 10.44
C GLY A 207 -4.44 -5.03 9.94
N ASP A 208 -4.50 -5.49 8.69
CA ASP A 208 -5.72 -6.01 8.07
C ASP A 208 -6.09 -7.38 8.68
N LEU A 209 -5.10 -8.24 8.88
CA LEU A 209 -5.29 -9.52 9.58
C LEU A 209 -5.75 -9.32 11.03
N LEU A 210 -5.19 -8.34 11.73
CA LEU A 210 -5.61 -8.00 13.09
C LEU A 210 -7.04 -7.41 13.13
N GLU A 211 -7.45 -6.68 12.11
CA GLU A 211 -8.83 -6.22 11.95
C GLU A 211 -9.80 -7.39 11.74
N MET A 212 -9.41 -8.40 10.95
CA MET A 212 -10.18 -9.64 10.79
C MET A 212 -10.28 -10.43 12.10
N VAL A 213 -9.20 -10.48 12.89
CA VAL A 213 -9.21 -11.07 14.25
C VAL A 213 -10.17 -10.32 15.17
N ASN A 214 -10.10 -8.98 15.16
CA ASN A 214 -10.99 -8.11 15.95
C ASN A 214 -12.47 -8.29 15.58
N ALA A 215 -12.76 -8.55 14.32
CA ALA A 215 -14.11 -8.80 13.81
C ALA A 215 -14.59 -10.26 14.05
N GLY A 216 -13.73 -11.15 14.57
CA GLY A 216 -14.03 -12.56 14.77
C GLY A 216 -14.10 -13.38 13.48
N LEU A 217 -13.62 -12.85 12.35
CA LEU A 217 -13.59 -13.53 11.04
C LEU A 217 -12.51 -14.62 10.99
N ILE A 218 -11.39 -14.41 11.68
CA ILE A 218 -10.34 -15.39 11.89
C ILE A 218 -10.00 -15.46 13.39
N PRO A 219 -9.64 -16.64 13.91
CA PRO A 219 -9.49 -16.81 15.36
C PRO A 219 -8.23 -16.14 15.91
N MET A 220 -7.10 -16.29 15.24
CA MET A 220 -5.81 -15.84 15.74
C MET A 220 -4.76 -15.67 14.63
N VAL A 221 -3.77 -14.84 14.92
CA VAL A 221 -2.61 -14.57 14.06
C VAL A 221 -1.33 -14.48 14.88
N ILE A 222 -0.19 -14.58 14.20
CA ILE A 222 1.12 -14.22 14.77
C ILE A 222 1.58 -12.92 14.12
N VAL A 223 2.04 -11.97 14.92
CA VAL A 223 2.60 -10.70 14.44
C VAL A 223 3.77 -10.23 15.33
N ASP A 224 4.57 -9.32 14.80
CA ASP A 224 5.63 -8.67 15.58
C ASP A 224 5.06 -7.94 16.80
N SER A 225 5.70 -8.10 17.96
CA SER A 225 5.26 -7.56 19.25
C SER A 225 4.99 -6.04 19.24
N HIS A 226 5.78 -5.26 18.50
CA HIS A 226 5.57 -3.81 18.40
C HIS A 226 4.33 -3.45 17.58
N LYS A 227 3.96 -4.26 16.58
CA LYS A 227 2.73 -4.11 15.81
C LYS A 227 1.52 -4.55 16.63
N ALA A 228 1.60 -5.72 17.29
CA ALA A 228 0.56 -6.20 18.20
C ALA A 228 0.21 -5.14 19.26
N GLN A 229 1.24 -4.54 19.89
CA GLN A 229 1.08 -3.50 20.89
C GLN A 229 0.36 -2.25 20.35
N PHE A 230 0.71 -1.81 19.12
CA PHE A 230 0.07 -0.65 18.48
C PHE A 230 -1.41 -0.91 18.20
N TRP A 231 -1.74 -2.06 17.62
CA TRP A 231 -3.11 -2.39 17.23
C TRP A 231 -4.01 -2.76 18.41
N ARG A 232 -3.45 -3.30 19.50
CA ARG A 232 -4.19 -3.53 20.76
C ARG A 232 -4.83 -2.26 21.29
N ASP A 233 -4.18 -1.12 21.12
CA ASP A 233 -4.69 0.17 21.59
C ASP A 233 -5.76 0.76 20.63
N ILE A 234 -6.07 0.08 19.51
CA ILE A 234 -7.05 0.50 18.50
C ILE A 234 -8.24 -0.46 18.42
N PHE A 235 -7.98 -1.76 18.51
CA PHE A 235 -8.98 -2.83 18.40
C PHE A 235 -9.38 -3.34 19.78
N ASP A 236 -10.67 -3.25 20.10
CA ASP A 236 -11.17 -3.56 21.45
C ASP A 236 -11.33 -5.07 21.70
N ASN A 237 -11.48 -5.90 20.65
CA ASN A 237 -11.78 -7.33 20.76
C ASN A 237 -10.56 -8.23 20.50
N ILE A 238 -9.34 -7.68 20.48
CA ILE A 238 -8.13 -8.49 20.37
C ILE A 238 -7.42 -8.60 21.71
N THR A 239 -6.83 -9.77 21.95
CA THR A 239 -5.95 -10.01 23.10
C THR A 239 -4.55 -10.34 22.61
N VAL A 240 -3.56 -9.58 23.04
CA VAL A 240 -2.15 -9.82 22.75
C VAL A 240 -1.56 -10.70 23.84
N HIS A 241 -0.84 -11.75 23.47
CA HIS A 241 -0.18 -12.70 24.38
C HIS A 241 1.35 -12.58 24.27
N PRO A 242 1.99 -11.62 24.98
CA PRO A 242 3.45 -11.44 24.91
C PRO A 242 4.24 -12.65 25.38
N GLU A 243 3.64 -13.46 26.28
CA GLU A 243 4.18 -14.68 26.84
C GLU A 243 4.13 -15.86 25.84
N ILE A 244 3.24 -15.81 24.84
CA ILE A 244 3.12 -16.82 23.79
C ILE A 244 3.84 -16.33 22.54
N ALA A 245 5.17 -16.40 22.57
CA ALA A 245 6.03 -16.00 21.47
C ALA A 245 6.60 -17.24 20.76
N ILE A 246 6.40 -17.33 19.44
CA ILE A 246 6.95 -18.44 18.63
C ILE A 246 8.39 -18.17 18.17
N ASN A 247 8.82 -16.90 18.26
CA ASN A 247 10.19 -16.47 18.00
C ASN A 247 10.49 -15.23 18.83
N THR A 248 11.73 -15.11 19.31
CA THR A 248 12.20 -13.98 20.14
C THR A 248 13.55 -13.48 19.65
N GLY A 249 13.92 -12.26 20.06
CA GLY A 249 15.22 -11.69 19.71
C GLY A 249 15.36 -11.27 18.25
N GLY A 250 14.27 -11.16 17.51
CA GLY A 250 14.26 -10.73 16.12
C GLY A 250 14.80 -9.31 15.93
N HIS A 251 15.34 -9.03 14.77
CA HIS A 251 15.88 -7.73 14.37
C HIS A 251 15.24 -7.25 13.08
N ILE A 252 14.86 -5.98 13.04
CA ILE A 252 14.25 -5.34 11.88
C ILE A 252 15.30 -4.46 11.18
N ALA A 253 15.50 -4.67 9.89
CA ALA A 253 16.49 -3.97 9.09
C ALA A 253 16.01 -3.67 7.66
N TRP A 254 16.78 -2.87 6.94
CA TRP A 254 16.63 -2.67 5.51
C TRP A 254 17.43 -3.74 4.75
N ALA A 255 16.92 -4.17 3.60
CA ALA A 255 17.56 -5.18 2.80
C ALA A 255 18.11 -4.60 1.49
N PHE A 256 19.23 -5.17 1.01
CA PHE A 256 19.85 -4.85 -0.27
C PHE A 256 20.41 -6.12 -0.92
N ARG A 257 20.83 -6.00 -2.18
CA ARG A 257 21.58 -7.09 -2.82
C ARG A 257 22.92 -7.28 -2.11
N LYS A 258 23.41 -8.52 -2.05
CA LYS A 258 24.73 -8.85 -1.47
C LYS A 258 25.90 -8.13 -2.16
N GLN A 259 25.70 -7.75 -3.41
CA GLN A 259 26.70 -7.04 -4.23
C GLN A 259 26.67 -5.52 -4.02
N ASN A 260 25.97 -5.02 -2.98
CA ASN A 260 25.88 -3.59 -2.69
C ASN A 260 26.57 -3.20 -1.35
N PRO A 261 27.87 -3.54 -1.12
CA PRO A 261 28.54 -3.25 0.15
C PRO A 261 28.70 -1.75 0.43
N LYS A 262 28.79 -0.91 -0.61
CA LYS A 262 28.90 0.56 -0.41
C LYS A 262 27.55 1.17 0.02
N LEU A 263 26.44 0.68 -0.54
CA LEU A 263 25.09 1.06 -0.08
C LEU A 263 24.90 0.61 1.37
N GLU A 264 25.27 -0.63 1.69
CA GLU A 264 25.20 -1.17 3.05
C GLU A 264 25.98 -0.30 4.04
N ALA A 265 27.22 0.05 3.72
CA ALA A 265 28.04 0.94 4.56
C ALA A 265 27.41 2.30 4.77
N MET A 266 26.83 2.92 3.72
CA MET A 266 26.12 4.20 3.80
C MET A 266 24.88 4.11 4.69
N VAL A 267 24.09 3.04 4.55
CA VAL A 267 22.91 2.82 5.38
C VAL A 267 23.31 2.54 6.82
N ASN A 268 24.35 1.76 7.07
CA ASN A 268 24.82 1.47 8.44
C ASN A 268 25.36 2.71 9.14
N GLU A 269 25.99 3.65 8.42
CA GLU A 269 26.37 4.96 8.97
C GLU A 269 25.09 5.75 9.37
N PHE A 270 24.06 5.76 8.55
CA PHE A 270 22.78 6.38 8.81
C PHE A 270 22.06 5.76 10.03
N VAL A 271 22.02 4.44 10.12
CA VAL A 271 21.34 3.69 11.21
C VAL A 271 21.86 4.10 12.58
N LYS A 272 23.16 4.42 12.73
CA LYS A 272 23.76 4.81 14.02
C LYS A 272 23.02 5.99 14.67
N GLY A 273 22.54 6.96 13.87
CA GLY A 273 21.81 8.14 14.36
C GLY A 273 20.27 8.01 14.32
N HIS A 274 19.71 6.98 13.68
CA HIS A 274 18.28 6.93 13.33
C HIS A 274 17.54 5.67 13.85
N ARG A 275 18.25 4.73 14.48
CA ARG A 275 17.64 3.52 15.09
C ARG A 275 16.88 3.86 16.38
N LYS A 276 16.01 2.94 16.81
CA LYS A 276 15.40 3.03 18.15
C LYS A 276 16.49 3.13 19.23
N GLY A 277 16.31 4.06 20.16
CA GLY A 277 17.31 4.43 21.18
C GLY A 277 18.05 5.73 20.88
N THR A 278 18.01 6.23 19.65
CA THR A 278 18.47 7.58 19.29
C THR A 278 17.32 8.60 19.36
N LEU A 279 17.66 9.90 19.42
CA LEU A 279 16.65 10.95 19.50
C LEU A 279 15.62 10.86 18.36
N LEU A 280 16.09 10.84 17.10
CA LEU A 280 15.21 10.82 15.94
C LEU A 280 14.45 9.48 15.84
N GLY A 281 15.13 8.37 16.04
CA GLY A 281 14.49 7.05 16.06
C GLY A 281 13.37 6.96 17.11
N ASN A 282 13.57 7.53 18.29
CA ASN A 282 12.53 7.55 19.34
C ASN A 282 11.38 8.50 19.00
N ILE A 283 11.65 9.64 18.35
CA ILE A 283 10.60 10.57 17.87
C ILE A 283 9.70 9.88 16.85
N LEU A 284 10.28 9.21 15.84
CA LEU A 284 9.53 8.50 14.80
C LEU A 284 8.76 7.32 15.39
N TYR A 285 9.40 6.54 16.28
CA TYR A 285 8.75 5.45 16.98
C TYR A 285 7.52 5.94 17.79
N LYS A 286 7.67 7.04 18.53
CA LYS A 286 6.56 7.64 19.29
C LYS A 286 5.46 8.16 18.38
N ARG A 287 5.80 8.80 17.26
CA ARG A 287 4.85 9.40 16.32
C ARG A 287 3.96 8.35 15.65
N TYR A 288 4.52 7.25 15.17
CA TYR A 288 3.83 6.27 14.32
C TYR A 288 3.52 4.94 15.00
N LEU A 289 4.22 4.57 16.07
CA LEU A 289 4.07 3.27 16.74
C LEU A 289 3.53 3.38 18.17
N ARG A 290 3.33 4.60 18.68
CA ARG A 290 2.66 4.84 19.96
C ARG A 290 1.48 5.81 19.87
N ASN A 291 1.47 6.71 18.89
CA ASN A 291 0.35 7.61 18.69
C ASN A 291 -0.61 7.00 17.64
N ASN A 292 -1.78 6.58 18.09
CA ASN A 292 -2.80 5.95 17.25
C ASN A 292 -3.95 6.90 16.84
N LYS A 293 -3.88 8.20 17.20
CA LYS A 293 -4.95 9.17 16.92
C LYS A 293 -5.28 9.27 15.43
N TRP A 294 -4.27 9.21 14.57
CA TRP A 294 -4.44 9.30 13.13
C TRP A 294 -5.16 8.07 12.52
N VAL A 295 -5.02 6.87 13.12
CA VAL A 295 -5.78 5.67 12.73
C VAL A 295 -7.19 5.72 13.30
N ARG A 296 -7.34 6.04 14.61
CA ARG A 296 -8.65 6.15 15.27
C ARG A 296 -9.55 7.17 14.59
N ASN A 297 -9.02 8.30 14.15
CA ASN A 297 -9.79 9.32 13.44
C ASN A 297 -10.33 8.82 12.08
N SER A 298 -9.73 7.79 11.48
CA SER A 298 -10.24 7.17 10.25
C SER A 298 -11.35 6.14 10.52
N LEU A 299 -11.44 5.60 11.74
CA LEU A 299 -12.38 4.56 12.19
C LEU A 299 -13.50 5.13 13.11
N THR A 300 -13.79 6.44 13.04
CA THR A 300 -14.84 7.02 13.91
C THR A 300 -16.19 6.36 13.68
N ASP A 301 -16.98 6.22 14.76
CA ASP A 301 -18.34 5.64 14.72
C ASP A 301 -19.21 6.26 13.63
N ALA A 302 -19.06 7.56 13.38
CA ALA A 302 -19.76 8.26 12.32
C ALA A 302 -19.42 7.73 10.91
N ARG A 303 -18.16 7.36 10.64
CA ARG A 303 -17.75 6.80 9.34
C ARG A 303 -18.22 5.36 9.17
N LEU A 304 -18.14 4.58 10.25
CA LEU A 304 -18.67 3.22 10.27
C LEU A 304 -20.19 3.22 10.08
N GLN A 305 -20.89 4.17 10.70
CA GLN A 305 -22.34 4.31 10.51
C GLN A 305 -22.68 4.68 9.06
N ARG A 306 -21.99 5.66 8.47
CA ARG A 306 -22.17 6.01 7.05
C ARG A 306 -21.93 4.80 6.12
N PHE A 307 -20.94 3.99 6.42
CA PHE A 307 -20.68 2.77 5.65
C PHE A 307 -21.84 1.79 5.77
N LYS A 308 -22.36 1.55 7.00
CA LYS A 308 -23.52 0.69 7.24
C LYS A 308 -24.76 1.21 6.48
N ASP A 309 -25.00 2.51 6.49
CA ASP A 309 -26.14 3.14 5.85
C ASP A 309 -26.09 3.06 4.32
N THR A 310 -24.88 2.97 3.74
CA THR A 310 -24.67 2.97 2.29
C THR A 310 -24.47 1.56 1.69
N VAL A 311 -24.06 0.59 2.48
CA VAL A 311 -23.69 -0.77 2.01
C VAL A 311 -24.79 -1.47 1.23
N ALA A 312 -26.02 -1.39 1.69
CA ALA A 312 -27.18 -2.01 1.03
C ALA A 312 -27.44 -1.38 -0.36
N LEU A 313 -27.27 -0.05 -0.47
CA LEU A 313 -27.43 0.68 -1.72
C LEU A 313 -26.29 0.36 -2.71
N PHE A 314 -25.05 0.27 -2.23
CA PHE A 314 -23.93 -0.15 -3.07
C PHE A 314 -24.14 -1.56 -3.61
N LYS A 315 -24.57 -2.52 -2.76
CA LYS A 315 -24.88 -3.90 -3.23
C LYS A 315 -26.02 -3.90 -4.25
N LYS A 316 -27.07 -3.12 -4.04
CA LYS A 316 -28.20 -2.99 -4.96
C LYS A 316 -27.75 -2.52 -6.33
N TYR A 317 -27.02 -1.41 -6.41
CA TYR A 317 -26.65 -0.80 -7.68
C TYR A 317 -25.41 -1.45 -8.33
N ALA A 318 -24.54 -2.08 -7.55
CA ALA A 318 -23.49 -2.95 -8.06
C ALA A 318 -24.07 -4.13 -8.84
N GLY A 319 -25.06 -4.83 -8.26
CA GLY A 319 -25.76 -5.91 -8.94
C GLY A 319 -26.54 -5.45 -10.19
N GLN A 320 -27.10 -4.21 -10.16
CA GLN A 320 -27.84 -3.66 -11.31
C GLN A 320 -26.93 -3.27 -12.49
N TYR A 321 -25.71 -2.82 -12.20
CA TYR A 321 -24.78 -2.28 -13.19
C TYR A 321 -23.53 -3.13 -13.41
N ASP A 322 -23.52 -4.34 -12.86
CA ASP A 322 -22.45 -5.31 -13.04
C ASP A 322 -21.08 -4.79 -12.59
N PHE A 323 -21.01 -4.35 -11.31
CA PHE A 323 -19.80 -3.95 -10.62
C PHE A 323 -19.61 -4.75 -9.34
N ASP A 324 -18.38 -4.88 -8.89
CA ASP A 324 -18.11 -5.28 -7.51
C ASP A 324 -18.57 -4.16 -6.55
N TRP A 325 -19.38 -4.52 -5.56
CA TRP A 325 -19.96 -3.55 -4.63
C TRP A 325 -18.91 -2.88 -3.72
N LEU A 326 -17.82 -3.59 -3.40
CA LEU A 326 -16.71 -3.02 -2.64
C LEU A 326 -15.95 -1.98 -3.45
N MET A 327 -15.78 -2.20 -4.76
CA MET A 327 -15.19 -1.21 -5.65
C MET A 327 -16.03 0.06 -5.70
N LEU A 328 -17.37 -0.04 -5.84
CA LEU A 328 -18.25 1.13 -5.81
C LEU A 328 -18.22 1.85 -4.44
N ALA A 329 -18.21 1.10 -3.34
CA ALA A 329 -18.11 1.67 -1.99
C ALA A 329 -16.75 2.37 -1.79
N ALA A 330 -15.66 1.80 -2.31
CA ALA A 330 -14.32 2.40 -2.27
C ALA A 330 -14.27 3.72 -3.05
N LEU A 331 -14.92 3.79 -4.24
CA LEU A 331 -15.05 5.04 -4.99
C LEU A 331 -15.82 6.08 -4.17
N GLY A 332 -16.99 5.77 -3.64
CA GLY A 332 -17.78 6.68 -2.82
C GLY A 332 -17.02 7.14 -1.56
N TYR A 333 -16.24 6.25 -0.97
CA TYR A 333 -15.37 6.62 0.16
C TYR A 333 -14.25 7.59 -0.27
N GLN A 334 -13.64 7.36 -1.41
CA GLN A 334 -12.61 8.25 -1.96
C GLN A 334 -13.18 9.63 -2.28
N GLU A 335 -14.37 9.69 -2.88
CA GLU A 335 -15.00 10.93 -3.31
C GLU A 335 -15.44 11.82 -2.12
N SER A 336 -16.03 11.22 -1.10
CA SER A 336 -16.67 11.98 -0.02
C SER A 336 -16.36 11.51 1.39
N GLY A 337 -15.78 10.30 1.58
CA GLY A 337 -15.82 9.59 2.86
C GLY A 337 -17.21 9.05 3.18
N LEU A 338 -18.01 8.73 2.16
CA LEU A 338 -19.43 8.31 2.24
C LEU A 338 -20.34 9.38 2.84
N ASP A 339 -20.02 10.65 2.66
CA ASP A 339 -20.76 11.77 3.23
C ASP A 339 -21.72 12.40 2.21
N GLN A 340 -23.03 12.15 2.37
CA GLN A 340 -24.04 12.70 1.49
C GLN A 340 -24.16 14.23 1.58
N SER A 341 -23.74 14.83 2.69
CA SER A 341 -23.78 16.28 2.87
C SER A 341 -22.66 17.02 2.13
N LYS A 342 -21.63 16.29 1.68
CA LYS A 342 -20.45 16.88 1.05
C LYS A 342 -20.80 17.58 -0.26
N ARG A 343 -20.23 18.76 -0.44
CA ARG A 343 -20.30 19.58 -1.66
C ARG A 343 -18.90 19.98 -2.08
N SER A 344 -18.56 19.85 -3.36
CA SER A 344 -17.28 20.32 -3.89
C SER A 344 -17.36 21.79 -4.33
N PRO A 345 -16.23 22.50 -4.47
CA PRO A 345 -16.18 23.87 -5.00
C PRO A 345 -16.77 24.01 -6.41
N VAL A 346 -16.75 22.93 -7.20
CA VAL A 346 -17.31 22.89 -8.56
C VAL A 346 -18.77 22.41 -8.59
N GLY A 347 -19.42 22.23 -7.44
CA GLY A 347 -20.84 21.88 -7.33
C GLY A 347 -21.15 20.39 -7.39
N ALA A 348 -20.16 19.50 -7.26
CA ALA A 348 -20.43 18.06 -7.13
C ALA A 348 -21.05 17.74 -5.75
N ILE A 349 -21.96 16.77 -5.72
CA ILE A 349 -22.86 16.51 -4.59
C ILE A 349 -22.72 15.06 -4.09
N GLY A 350 -22.69 14.93 -2.76
CA GLY A 350 -22.98 13.70 -2.04
C GLY A 350 -21.90 12.63 -2.05
N VAL A 351 -22.32 11.39 -1.75
CA VAL A 351 -21.47 10.22 -1.60
C VAL A 351 -20.58 10.00 -2.83
N MET A 352 -21.17 10.08 -4.02
CA MET A 352 -20.47 9.81 -5.28
C MET A 352 -19.91 11.08 -5.94
N GLN A 353 -20.03 12.26 -5.32
CA GLN A 353 -19.55 13.54 -5.84
C GLN A 353 -19.94 13.76 -7.32
N ILE A 354 -21.21 13.49 -7.66
CA ILE A 354 -21.70 13.66 -9.03
C ILE A 354 -22.24 15.08 -9.23
N LEU A 355 -21.99 15.65 -10.41
CA LEU A 355 -22.51 16.98 -10.78
C LEU A 355 -24.01 16.87 -11.14
N PRO A 356 -24.85 17.87 -10.77
CA PRO A 356 -26.26 17.90 -11.15
C PRO A 356 -26.47 17.78 -12.67
N GLY A 357 -25.63 18.43 -13.47
CA GLY A 357 -25.68 18.34 -14.94
C GLY A 357 -25.38 16.92 -15.45
N THR A 358 -24.45 16.21 -14.84
CA THR A 358 -24.15 14.81 -15.19
C THR A 358 -25.29 13.89 -14.80
N ALA A 359 -25.90 14.11 -13.64
CA ALA A 359 -27.04 13.33 -13.15
C ALA A 359 -28.29 13.54 -14.03
N ALA A 360 -28.50 14.75 -14.55
CA ALA A 360 -29.58 15.10 -15.44
C ALA A 360 -29.35 14.72 -16.90
N ASP A 361 -28.11 14.38 -17.30
CA ASP A 361 -27.78 13.96 -18.66
C ASP A 361 -28.66 12.76 -19.08
N ARG A 362 -29.08 12.74 -20.37
CA ARG A 362 -29.95 11.69 -20.92
C ARG A 362 -29.46 10.25 -20.70
N ASN A 363 -28.15 10.05 -20.57
CA ASN A 363 -27.55 8.73 -20.37
C ASN A 363 -27.62 8.29 -18.90
N VAL A 364 -27.71 9.24 -17.96
CA VAL A 364 -27.86 8.97 -16.52
C VAL A 364 -29.32 9.13 -16.11
N ASN A 365 -29.91 10.29 -16.33
CA ASN A 365 -31.32 10.65 -16.09
C ASN A 365 -31.83 10.22 -14.71
N ILE A 366 -31.11 10.60 -13.67
CA ILE A 366 -31.47 10.37 -12.26
C ILE A 366 -31.38 11.70 -11.53
N PRO A 367 -32.48 12.45 -11.43
CA PRO A 367 -32.54 13.73 -10.71
C PRO A 367 -32.54 13.54 -9.19
N ASN A 368 -32.52 14.64 -8.44
CA ASN A 368 -32.62 14.69 -6.97
C ASN A 368 -31.46 13.94 -6.27
N ILE A 369 -30.25 14.16 -6.74
CA ILE A 369 -29.02 13.55 -6.17
C ILE A 369 -28.65 14.06 -4.78
N GLU A 370 -29.41 14.97 -4.19
CA GLU A 370 -29.38 15.32 -2.79
C GLU A 370 -29.81 14.16 -1.89
N GLN A 371 -30.64 13.25 -2.41
CA GLN A 371 -31.04 12.03 -1.74
C GLN A 371 -29.92 10.98 -1.89
N LEU A 372 -29.58 10.32 -0.78
CA LEU A 372 -28.50 9.33 -0.70
C LEU A 372 -28.64 8.24 -1.77
N GLU A 373 -29.81 7.65 -1.89
CA GLU A 373 -30.05 6.57 -2.84
C GLU A 373 -29.91 7.04 -4.29
N ASN A 374 -30.48 8.18 -4.66
CA ASN A 374 -30.37 8.74 -6.01
C ASN A 374 -28.92 9.11 -6.34
N ASN A 375 -28.15 9.57 -5.35
CA ASN A 375 -26.75 9.91 -5.52
C ASN A 375 -25.90 8.67 -5.88
N ILE A 376 -26.05 7.60 -5.10
CA ILE A 376 -25.35 6.34 -5.35
C ILE A 376 -25.80 5.73 -6.68
N HIS A 377 -27.11 5.76 -6.97
CA HIS A 377 -27.68 5.28 -8.24
C HIS A 377 -27.11 6.04 -9.44
N ALA A 378 -27.14 7.39 -9.41
CA ALA A 378 -26.64 8.23 -10.49
C ALA A 378 -25.14 8.01 -10.73
N GLY A 379 -24.34 7.95 -9.66
CA GLY A 379 -22.90 7.68 -9.75
C GLY A 379 -22.60 6.29 -10.35
N SER A 380 -23.29 5.26 -9.90
CA SER A 380 -23.14 3.89 -10.44
C SER A 380 -23.53 3.80 -11.91
N LYS A 381 -24.65 4.41 -12.30
CA LYS A 381 -25.12 4.46 -13.69
C LYS A 381 -24.18 5.25 -14.59
N TYR A 382 -23.64 6.37 -14.11
CA TYR A 382 -22.64 7.16 -14.85
C TYR A 382 -21.36 6.36 -15.05
N LEU A 383 -20.92 5.62 -14.03
CA LEU A 383 -19.76 4.75 -14.14
C LEU A 383 -19.97 3.66 -15.21
N ARG A 384 -21.14 3.03 -15.25
CA ARG A 384 -21.51 2.06 -16.30
C ARG A 384 -21.53 2.70 -17.67
N PHE A 385 -22.12 3.89 -17.80
CA PHE A 385 -22.08 4.64 -19.07
C PHE A 385 -20.66 4.91 -19.55
N LEU A 386 -19.74 5.30 -18.64
CA LEU A 386 -18.33 5.50 -18.99
C LEU A 386 -17.69 4.21 -19.50
N GLN A 387 -17.94 3.08 -18.84
CA GLN A 387 -17.46 1.77 -19.24
C GLN A 387 -17.94 1.39 -20.63
N ASP A 388 -19.25 1.43 -20.85
CA ASP A 388 -19.87 1.00 -22.11
C ASP A 388 -19.50 1.93 -23.28
N ARG A 389 -19.38 3.22 -23.02
CA ARG A 389 -19.12 4.21 -24.08
C ARG A 389 -17.66 4.27 -24.50
N TYR A 390 -16.73 4.10 -23.56
CA TYR A 390 -15.31 4.39 -23.80
C TYR A 390 -14.40 3.18 -23.67
N PHE A 391 -14.84 2.11 -22.98
CA PHE A 391 -13.98 0.97 -22.62
C PHE A 391 -14.60 -0.40 -22.99
N ALA A 392 -15.62 -0.43 -23.82
CA ALA A 392 -16.30 -1.66 -24.28
C ALA A 392 -15.51 -2.45 -25.36
N LYS A 393 -14.19 -2.26 -25.45
CA LYS A 393 -13.36 -2.97 -26.43
C LYS A 393 -13.09 -4.40 -25.99
N ASP A 394 -13.14 -5.34 -26.94
CA ASP A 394 -12.92 -6.79 -26.71
C ASP A 394 -11.49 -7.10 -26.19
N GLU A 395 -10.56 -6.17 -26.38
CA GLU A 395 -9.16 -6.29 -25.94
C GLU A 395 -8.96 -6.10 -24.43
N LEU A 396 -9.96 -5.58 -23.69
CA LEU A 396 -9.88 -5.38 -22.26
C LEU A 396 -10.65 -6.46 -21.52
N ASP A 397 -10.00 -7.11 -20.54
CA ASP A 397 -10.72 -7.96 -19.60
C ASP A 397 -11.67 -7.12 -18.71
N GLU A 398 -12.59 -7.79 -18.02
CA GLU A 398 -13.63 -7.17 -17.22
C GLU A 398 -13.06 -6.27 -16.11
N LEU A 399 -12.02 -6.72 -15.41
CA LEU A 399 -11.38 -5.95 -14.36
C LEU A 399 -10.77 -4.67 -14.91
N ASN A 400 -10.04 -4.75 -16.02
CA ASN A 400 -9.44 -3.58 -16.64
C ASN A 400 -10.48 -2.59 -17.15
N ARG A 401 -11.61 -3.06 -17.71
CA ARG A 401 -12.74 -2.18 -18.07
C ARG A 401 -13.28 -1.41 -16.88
N HIS A 402 -13.45 -2.07 -15.73
CA HIS A 402 -13.86 -1.43 -14.49
C HIS A 402 -12.85 -0.38 -14.05
N LEU A 403 -11.56 -0.73 -14.01
CA LEU A 403 -10.48 0.16 -13.57
C LEU A 403 -10.36 1.41 -14.46
N PHE A 404 -10.49 1.26 -15.78
CA PHE A 404 -10.50 2.41 -16.70
C PHE A 404 -11.74 3.29 -16.51
N ALA A 405 -12.90 2.70 -16.24
CA ALA A 405 -14.11 3.47 -15.93
C ALA A 405 -13.95 4.28 -14.63
N PHE A 406 -13.36 3.70 -13.58
CA PHE A 406 -13.04 4.40 -12.33
C PHE A 406 -12.03 5.54 -12.55
N ALA A 407 -11.01 5.31 -13.36
CA ALA A 407 -10.06 6.35 -13.75
C ALA A 407 -10.75 7.50 -14.49
N ALA A 408 -11.64 7.18 -15.43
CA ALA A 408 -12.40 8.16 -16.21
C ALA A 408 -13.43 8.93 -15.36
N TYR A 409 -13.98 8.30 -14.34
CA TYR A 409 -14.85 8.98 -13.39
C TYR A 409 -14.15 10.16 -12.71
N ASN A 410 -12.91 9.95 -12.29
CA ASN A 410 -12.09 10.95 -11.59
C ASN A 410 -11.46 11.98 -12.53
N ALA A 411 -10.87 11.53 -13.65
CA ALA A 411 -10.05 12.37 -14.53
C ALA A 411 -10.82 12.95 -15.74
N GLY A 412 -12.00 12.41 -15.99
CA GLY A 412 -12.76 12.61 -17.22
C GLY A 412 -12.33 11.64 -18.33
N PRO A 413 -13.27 11.14 -19.16
CA PRO A 413 -12.99 10.09 -20.15
C PRO A 413 -12.04 10.53 -21.26
N ALA A 414 -11.95 11.82 -21.57
CA ALA A 414 -11.02 12.35 -22.56
C ALA A 414 -9.53 12.21 -22.16
N ARG A 415 -9.26 12.06 -20.86
CA ARG A 415 -7.91 11.92 -20.31
C ARG A 415 -7.49 10.47 -20.08
N VAL A 416 -8.43 9.54 -20.16
CA VAL A 416 -8.19 8.11 -19.92
C VAL A 416 -8.36 7.37 -21.23
N ARG A 417 -7.26 6.83 -21.77
CA ARG A 417 -7.28 5.98 -22.96
C ARG A 417 -6.67 4.62 -22.61
N PRO A 418 -7.28 3.51 -23.05
CA PRO A 418 -6.63 2.21 -22.99
C PRO A 418 -5.37 2.26 -23.87
N ASP A 419 -4.20 2.04 -23.26
CA ASP A 419 -2.95 1.91 -24.02
C ASP A 419 -2.85 0.47 -24.55
N PRO A 420 -2.59 0.25 -25.85
CA PRO A 420 -2.37 -1.08 -26.40
C PRO A 420 -1.26 -1.89 -25.71
N TRP A 421 -0.31 -1.21 -25.02
CA TRP A 421 0.79 -1.85 -24.30
C TRP A 421 0.45 -2.40 -22.93
N LEU A 422 -0.70 -2.06 -22.34
CA LEU A 422 -1.17 -2.65 -21.08
C LEU A 422 -1.48 -4.15 -21.17
N HIS A 423 -1.65 -4.69 -22.40
CA HIS A 423 -1.82 -6.13 -22.65
C HIS A 423 -0.54 -6.97 -22.39
N HIS A 424 0.62 -6.33 -22.26
CA HIS A 424 1.90 -7.01 -22.02
C HIS A 424 2.38 -6.96 -20.56
N LEU A 425 1.61 -6.35 -19.66
CA LEU A 425 1.87 -6.51 -18.24
C LEU A 425 1.39 -7.92 -17.84
N PRO A 426 2.24 -8.74 -17.20
CA PRO A 426 1.84 -10.09 -16.80
C PRO A 426 0.90 -10.02 -15.59
N PHE A 427 -0.35 -9.67 -15.82
CA PHE A 427 -1.43 -9.78 -14.85
C PHE A 427 -2.10 -11.15 -14.86
N GLU A 428 -1.38 -12.19 -15.27
CA GLU A 428 -1.91 -13.55 -15.18
C GLU A 428 -2.22 -13.90 -13.73
N GLY A 429 -3.49 -13.80 -13.36
CA GLY A 429 -4.09 -14.42 -12.18
C GLY A 429 -3.87 -13.72 -10.82
N ARG A 430 -3.42 -12.46 -10.75
CA ARG A 430 -3.32 -11.74 -9.47
C ARG A 430 -4.30 -10.56 -9.40
N PRO A 431 -5.11 -10.44 -8.34
CA PRO A 431 -5.99 -9.29 -8.17
C PRO A 431 -5.17 -8.01 -8.03
N VAL A 432 -5.41 -7.05 -8.93
CA VAL A 432 -4.83 -5.71 -8.86
C VAL A 432 -5.37 -5.02 -7.62
N ARG A 433 -4.50 -4.46 -6.80
CA ARG A 433 -4.93 -3.71 -5.61
C ARG A 433 -5.71 -2.46 -6.05
N PRO A 434 -6.96 -2.27 -5.61
CA PRO A 434 -7.74 -1.06 -5.91
C PRO A 434 -7.04 0.23 -5.48
N TRP A 435 -6.12 0.13 -4.52
CA TRP A 435 -5.41 1.26 -3.90
C TRP A 435 -4.20 1.79 -4.69
N SER A 436 -3.60 1.01 -5.59
CA SER A 436 -2.46 1.46 -6.40
C SER A 436 -2.89 2.45 -7.49
N ILE A 437 -4.11 2.34 -7.97
CA ILE A 437 -4.66 3.20 -9.03
C ILE A 437 -5.06 4.58 -8.49
N GLY A 438 -5.57 4.64 -7.26
CA GLY A 438 -5.94 5.91 -6.62
C GLY A 438 -4.75 6.82 -6.30
N ALA A 439 -3.56 6.26 -6.09
CA ALA A 439 -2.34 7.03 -5.82
C ALA A 439 -1.79 7.73 -7.08
N ASP A 440 -1.89 7.06 -8.23
CA ASP A 440 -1.36 7.60 -9.49
C ASP A 440 -2.29 8.64 -10.13
N LEU A 441 -3.60 8.59 -9.85
CA LEU A 441 -4.58 9.49 -10.44
C LEU A 441 -4.66 10.88 -9.79
N ARG A 442 -4.18 11.06 -8.54
CA ARG A 442 -4.23 12.35 -7.84
C ARG A 442 -3.15 13.35 -8.30
N PHE A 443 -2.08 12.91 -8.94
CA PHE A 443 -1.07 13.80 -9.51
C PHE A 443 -1.51 14.52 -10.80
N ALA A 444 -2.67 14.20 -11.35
CA ALA A 444 -3.20 14.80 -12.57
C ALA A 444 -4.22 15.92 -12.34
N ALA A 445 -4.57 16.23 -11.09
CA ALA A 445 -5.61 17.22 -10.73
C ALA A 445 -5.06 18.45 -9.98
N GLY A 446 -3.73 18.64 -9.96
CA GLY A 446 -3.08 19.83 -9.39
C GLY A 446 -2.34 20.63 -10.44
#